data_28867165ba364cc18932aa94711fa74e
#
_entry.id   28867165ba364cc18932aa94711fa74e
#
_cell.length_a   1.000
_cell.length_b   1.000
_cell.length_c   1.000
_cell.angle_alpha   90.00
_cell.angle_beta   90.00
_cell.angle_gamma   90.00
#
_symmetry.space_group_name_H-M   'P 1'
#
loop_
_entity.id
_entity.type
_entity.pdbx_description
1 polymer ?
#
loop_
_entity_poly.entity_id
_entity_poly.type
_entity_poly.pdbx_seq_one_letter_code
_entity_poly.pdbx_strand_id
1 'polypeptide(L)'
;KHRAGKDAEGKTGDGVGILLQVSHKFFSKVTKPLGIELGEERDYGVGMFFFPQDELKRNQAKKMFEVIVNKEGMEFLGWREVPTDPTKLGQKAVDCMPYIMQGFVKRPAEVAKGLDFDRKLYVARRVFEQSNDDTYVVSLSSRTIVYKGMFLVEQLRLFFADLQDKDYESAIATVHSRFSTNTNPSWERAHPNR
;
A
#
# COMPACT_ATOMS: atom_id res chain seq x y z
N LYS A 1 19.81 2.09 -16.90
CA LYS A 1 20.74 2.03 -15.76
C LYS A 1 21.35 3.40 -15.38
N HIS A 2 21.45 4.38 -16.29
CA HIS A 2 22.17 5.63 -16.07
C HIS A 2 21.31 6.80 -15.52
N ARG A 3 20.04 6.62 -15.22
CA ARG A 3 19.12 7.68 -14.78
C ARG A 3 18.45 7.45 -13.42
N ALA A 4 18.75 6.35 -12.73
CA ALA A 4 18.30 6.14 -11.35
C ALA A 4 19.28 6.86 -10.43
N GLY A 5 18.81 7.87 -9.70
CA GLY A 5 19.59 8.53 -8.67
C GLY A 5 19.94 7.53 -7.56
N LYS A 6 21.17 7.57 -7.11
CA LYS A 6 21.67 6.79 -5.97
C LYS A 6 22.26 7.75 -4.95
N ASP A 7 22.12 7.43 -3.68
CA ASP A 7 22.81 8.14 -2.61
C ASP A 7 24.33 7.86 -2.62
N ALA A 8 25.06 8.50 -1.71
CA ALA A 8 26.51 8.34 -1.60
C ALA A 8 26.93 6.89 -1.27
N GLU A 9 26.08 6.12 -0.60
CA GLU A 9 26.33 4.70 -0.30
C GLU A 9 25.99 3.78 -1.48
N GLY A 10 25.30 4.28 -2.50
CA GLY A 10 24.82 3.50 -3.63
C GLY A 10 23.72 2.48 -3.28
N LYS A 11 23.13 2.60 -2.08
CA LYS A 11 22.15 1.67 -1.52
C LYS A 11 20.73 2.22 -1.42
N THR A 12 20.56 3.54 -1.41
CA THR A 12 19.26 4.18 -1.41
C THR A 12 18.97 4.75 -2.79
N GLY A 13 17.82 4.43 -3.36
CA GLY A 13 17.34 4.97 -4.63
C GLY A 13 16.40 6.15 -4.42
N ASP A 14 16.17 6.91 -5.50
CA ASP A 14 15.24 8.04 -5.50
C ASP A 14 13.78 7.62 -5.38
N GLY A 15 13.48 6.38 -5.71
CA GLY A 15 12.15 5.79 -5.60
C GLY A 15 11.88 4.77 -6.69
N VAL A 16 11.24 3.69 -6.28
CA VAL A 16 10.80 2.62 -7.17
C VAL A 16 9.44 2.12 -6.69
N GLY A 17 8.60 1.72 -7.61
CA GLY A 17 7.33 1.10 -7.28
C GLY A 17 6.72 0.33 -8.42
N ILE A 18 5.74 -0.48 -8.06
CA ILE A 18 4.95 -1.29 -8.96
C ILE A 18 3.47 -1.19 -8.62
N LEU A 19 2.64 -0.95 -9.62
CA LEU A 19 1.20 -1.11 -9.54
C LEU A 19 0.84 -2.47 -10.14
N LEU A 20 0.12 -3.26 -9.37
CA LEU A 20 -0.34 -4.60 -9.74
C LEU A 20 -1.86 -4.70 -9.60
N GLN A 21 -2.45 -5.73 -10.18
CA GLN A 21 -3.82 -6.11 -9.82
C GLN A 21 -3.85 -6.70 -8.41
N VAL A 22 -5.00 -6.56 -7.74
CA VAL A 22 -5.26 -7.27 -6.48
C VAL A 22 -5.35 -8.77 -6.78
N SER A 23 -4.39 -9.55 -6.28
CA SER A 23 -4.38 -10.99 -6.44
C SER A 23 -5.29 -11.66 -5.41
N HIS A 24 -6.48 -12.08 -5.82
CA HIS A 24 -7.43 -12.73 -4.92
C HIS A 24 -6.87 -14.02 -4.31
N LYS A 25 -6.16 -14.83 -5.11
CA LYS A 25 -5.50 -16.04 -4.65
C LYS A 25 -4.49 -15.77 -3.52
N PHE A 26 -3.64 -14.76 -3.72
CA PHE A 26 -2.65 -14.37 -2.71
C PHE A 26 -3.31 -13.80 -1.45
N PHE A 27 -4.20 -12.79 -1.60
CA PHE A 27 -4.80 -12.15 -0.43
C PHE A 27 -5.70 -13.08 0.37
N SER A 28 -6.46 -13.96 -0.27
CA SER A 28 -7.25 -14.98 0.43
C SER A 28 -6.37 -15.91 1.28
N LYS A 29 -5.20 -16.27 0.77
CA LYS A 29 -4.24 -17.11 1.49
C LYS A 29 -3.67 -16.40 2.73
N VAL A 30 -3.23 -15.15 2.58
CA VAL A 30 -2.52 -14.43 3.66
C VAL A 30 -3.44 -13.79 4.70
N THR A 31 -4.72 -13.60 4.39
CA THR A 31 -5.70 -13.05 5.33
C THR A 31 -6.39 -14.13 6.16
N LYS A 32 -6.49 -15.35 5.67
CA LYS A 32 -7.14 -16.47 6.36
C LYS A 32 -6.58 -16.72 7.77
N PRO A 33 -5.25 -16.79 8.00
CA PRO A 33 -4.70 -16.96 9.34
C PRO A 33 -5.00 -15.80 10.29
N LEU A 34 -5.35 -14.62 9.77
CA LEU A 34 -5.71 -13.42 10.53
C LEU A 34 -7.20 -13.35 10.89
N GLY A 35 -7.99 -14.35 10.47
CA GLY A 35 -9.44 -14.34 10.65
C GLY A 35 -10.17 -13.30 9.78
N ILE A 36 -9.55 -12.81 8.72
CA ILE A 36 -10.15 -11.87 7.78
C ILE A 36 -10.76 -12.65 6.62
N GLU A 37 -12.08 -12.60 6.51
CA GLU A 37 -12.85 -13.26 5.43
C GLU A 37 -13.12 -12.24 4.33
N LEU A 38 -12.50 -12.42 3.16
CA LEU A 38 -12.58 -11.48 2.04
C LEU A 38 -13.82 -11.70 1.15
N GLY A 39 -14.42 -12.88 1.19
CA GLY A 39 -15.46 -13.27 0.23
C GLY A 39 -14.88 -13.63 -1.14
N GLU A 40 -15.57 -13.28 -2.21
CA GLU A 40 -15.14 -13.53 -3.58
C GLU A 40 -14.22 -12.45 -4.12
N GLU A 41 -13.64 -12.70 -5.27
CA GLU A 41 -12.84 -11.72 -5.99
C GLU A 41 -13.65 -10.43 -6.22
N ARG A 42 -13.03 -9.28 -5.89
CA ARG A 42 -13.61 -7.92 -5.99
C ARG A 42 -14.77 -7.61 -5.05
N ASP A 43 -15.03 -8.47 -4.06
CA ASP A 43 -15.97 -8.18 -2.97
C ASP A 43 -15.32 -7.37 -1.83
N TYR A 44 -14.06 -7.02 -1.99
CA TYR A 44 -13.30 -6.25 -1.01
C TYR A 44 -12.34 -5.27 -1.68
N GLY A 45 -12.01 -4.22 -0.98
CA GLY A 45 -10.92 -3.30 -1.32
C GLY A 45 -9.70 -3.57 -0.44
N VAL A 46 -8.52 -3.37 -1.01
CA VAL A 46 -7.25 -3.43 -0.29
C VAL A 46 -6.63 -2.04 -0.24
N GLY A 47 -6.39 -1.54 0.96
CA GLY A 47 -5.61 -0.32 1.18
C GLY A 47 -4.17 -0.65 1.51
N MET A 48 -3.22 0.08 0.93
CA MET A 48 -1.81 0.10 1.33
C MET A 48 -1.54 1.43 2.04
N PHE A 49 -1.01 1.37 3.26
CA PHE A 49 -0.83 2.53 4.12
C PHE A 49 0.62 2.65 4.59
N PHE A 50 1.13 3.87 4.58
CA PHE A 50 2.34 4.27 5.26
C PHE A 50 1.96 5.01 6.56
N PHE A 51 2.04 4.30 7.67
CA PHE A 51 1.77 4.85 9.00
C PHE A 51 3.03 5.38 9.66
N PRO A 52 2.88 6.30 10.65
CA PRO A 52 4.00 6.69 11.50
C PRO A 52 4.51 5.51 12.34
N GLN A 53 5.80 5.56 12.70
CA GLN A 53 6.41 4.55 13.59
C GLN A 53 5.90 4.66 15.02
N ASP A 54 5.46 5.84 15.45
CA ASP A 54 4.82 6.04 16.76
C ASP A 54 3.55 5.20 16.86
N GLU A 55 3.52 4.30 17.85
CA GLU A 55 2.44 3.34 18.03
C GLU A 55 1.10 4.01 18.36
N LEU A 56 1.12 5.04 19.20
CA LEU A 56 -0.11 5.75 19.58
C LEU A 56 -0.74 6.45 18.39
N LYS A 57 0.06 7.21 17.63
CA LYS A 57 -0.38 7.88 16.40
C LYS A 57 -0.88 6.88 15.36
N ARG A 58 -0.18 5.77 15.19
CA ARG A 58 -0.58 4.68 14.28
C ARG A 58 -1.93 4.09 14.67
N ASN A 59 -2.14 3.78 15.96
CA ASN A 59 -3.39 3.20 16.44
C ASN A 59 -4.56 4.18 16.32
N GLN A 60 -4.33 5.46 16.57
CA GLN A 60 -5.32 6.53 16.35
C GLN A 60 -5.70 6.63 14.87
N ALA A 61 -4.73 6.62 13.96
CA ALA A 61 -4.98 6.69 12.52
C ALA A 61 -5.73 5.45 12.01
N LYS A 62 -5.36 4.25 12.48
CA LYS A 62 -6.08 3.00 12.17
C LYS A 62 -7.55 3.10 12.61
N LYS A 63 -7.80 3.52 13.84
CA LYS A 63 -9.16 3.67 14.37
C LYS A 63 -9.96 4.72 13.60
N MET A 64 -9.34 5.83 13.25
CA MET A 64 -9.97 6.86 12.45
C MET A 64 -10.41 6.32 11.07
N PHE A 65 -9.55 5.56 10.39
CA PHE A 65 -9.89 4.94 9.11
C PHE A 65 -11.07 3.95 9.25
N GLU A 66 -11.08 3.10 10.27
CA GLU A 66 -12.19 2.18 10.56
C GLU A 66 -13.52 2.92 10.76
N VAL A 67 -13.50 4.02 11.52
CA VAL A 67 -14.70 4.86 11.76
C VAL A 67 -15.19 5.50 10.46
N ILE A 68 -14.27 6.02 9.63
CA ILE A 68 -14.61 6.62 8.33
C ILE A 68 -15.24 5.59 7.40
N VAL A 69 -14.65 4.40 7.28
CA VAL A 69 -15.20 3.30 6.46
C VAL A 69 -16.65 2.98 6.88
N ASN A 70 -16.90 2.88 8.18
CA ASN A 70 -18.25 2.61 8.70
C ASN A 70 -19.22 3.76 8.42
N LYS A 71 -18.78 5.02 8.59
CA LYS A 71 -19.60 6.21 8.28
C LYS A 71 -19.96 6.31 6.80
N GLU A 72 -19.07 5.86 5.93
CA GLU A 72 -19.33 5.79 4.48
C GLU A 72 -20.18 4.56 4.07
N GLY A 73 -20.73 3.82 5.04
CA GLY A 73 -21.64 2.70 4.80
C GLY A 73 -20.93 1.42 4.33
N MET A 74 -19.67 1.25 4.70
CA MET A 74 -18.89 0.04 4.41
C MET A 74 -18.47 -0.65 5.72
N GLU A 75 -18.04 -1.90 5.61
CA GLU A 75 -17.51 -2.68 6.75
C GLU A 75 -16.01 -2.82 6.63
N PHE A 76 -15.29 -2.49 7.71
CA PHE A 76 -13.87 -2.73 7.81
C PHE A 76 -13.62 -4.17 8.28
N LEU A 77 -12.84 -4.94 7.51
CA LEU A 77 -12.61 -6.36 7.76
C LEU A 77 -11.41 -6.65 8.65
N GLY A 78 -10.35 -5.85 8.55
CA GLY A 78 -9.17 -6.04 9.38
C GLY A 78 -7.89 -5.45 8.79
N TRP A 79 -6.84 -5.43 9.61
CA TRP A 79 -5.50 -4.97 9.27
C TRP A 79 -4.53 -6.14 9.11
N ARG A 80 -3.62 -6.00 8.17
CA ARG A 80 -2.47 -6.90 7.96
C ARG A 80 -1.19 -6.08 7.95
N GLU A 81 -0.21 -6.46 8.75
CA GLU A 81 1.14 -5.95 8.62
C GLU A 81 1.78 -6.53 7.36
N VAL A 82 2.40 -5.67 6.54
CA VAL A 82 3.08 -6.13 5.32
C VAL A 82 4.46 -6.66 5.68
N PRO A 83 4.78 -7.93 5.36
CA PRO A 83 6.09 -8.49 5.63
C PRO A 83 7.17 -7.79 4.79
N THR A 84 8.15 -7.21 5.47
CA THR A 84 9.25 -6.46 4.86
C THR A 84 10.61 -6.88 5.41
N ASP A 85 11.66 -6.70 4.62
CA ASP A 85 13.06 -6.92 5.03
C ASP A 85 13.89 -5.62 4.93
N PRO A 86 13.95 -4.82 6.01
CA PRO A 86 14.72 -3.58 6.04
C PRO A 86 16.22 -3.77 5.84
N THR A 87 16.76 -4.98 6.05
CA THR A 87 18.20 -5.26 5.85
C THR A 87 18.65 -5.10 4.41
N LYS A 88 17.71 -5.08 3.47
CA LYS A 88 17.96 -4.89 2.04
C LYS A 88 18.07 -3.43 1.63
N LEU A 89 17.81 -2.50 2.54
CA LEU A 89 17.76 -1.07 2.27
C LEU A 89 19.05 -0.35 2.67
N GLY A 90 19.29 0.84 2.09
CA GLY A 90 20.27 1.78 2.60
C GLY A 90 19.78 2.47 3.88
N GLN A 91 20.73 2.93 4.72
CA GLN A 91 20.42 3.52 6.02
C GLN A 91 19.46 4.71 5.91
N LYS A 92 19.64 5.57 4.92
CA LYS A 92 18.76 6.73 4.69
C LYS A 92 17.31 6.34 4.46
N ALA A 93 17.04 5.23 3.76
CA ALA A 93 15.69 4.73 3.55
C ALA A 93 15.11 4.12 4.83
N VAL A 94 15.93 3.45 5.64
CA VAL A 94 15.54 2.87 6.93
C VAL A 94 15.19 3.96 7.94
N ASP A 95 15.99 5.02 8.03
CA ASP A 95 15.79 6.12 9.00
C ASP A 95 14.44 6.83 8.85
N CYS A 96 13.88 6.85 7.65
CA CYS A 96 12.56 7.45 7.38
C CYS A 96 11.51 6.43 6.92
N MET A 97 11.74 5.15 7.20
CA MET A 97 10.83 4.08 6.81
C MET A 97 9.48 4.20 7.55
N PRO A 98 8.35 4.20 6.85
CA PRO A 98 7.05 4.14 7.48
C PRO A 98 6.74 2.75 8.03
N TYR A 99 5.74 2.66 8.90
CA TYR A 99 5.14 1.38 9.29
C TYR A 99 4.10 0.99 8.23
N ILE A 100 4.32 -0.12 7.54
CA ILE A 100 3.54 -0.47 6.34
C ILE A 100 2.48 -1.50 6.67
N MET A 101 1.21 -1.14 6.44
CA MET A 101 0.07 -2.03 6.67
C MET A 101 -0.89 -2.05 5.49
N GLN A 102 -1.65 -3.12 5.42
CA GLN A 102 -2.79 -3.27 4.52
C GLN A 102 -4.09 -3.30 5.33
N GLY A 103 -5.10 -2.56 4.85
CA GLY A 103 -6.46 -2.58 5.40
C GLY A 103 -7.43 -3.15 4.38
N PHE A 104 -8.41 -3.92 4.85
CA PHE A 104 -9.39 -4.60 4.01
C PHE A 104 -10.78 -4.08 4.29
N VAL A 105 -11.49 -3.69 3.22
CA VAL A 105 -12.83 -3.09 3.29
C VAL A 105 -13.79 -3.94 2.47
N LYS A 106 -14.90 -4.34 3.07
CA LYS A 106 -15.94 -5.14 2.39
C LYS A 106 -16.79 -4.27 1.48
N ARG A 107 -17.08 -4.78 0.29
CA ARG A 107 -18.05 -4.15 -0.62
C ARG A 107 -19.47 -4.28 -0.05
N PRO A 108 -20.23 -3.18 0.07
CA PRO A 108 -21.64 -3.25 0.39
C PRO A 108 -22.42 -4.02 -0.71
N ALA A 109 -23.42 -4.81 -0.31
CA ALA A 109 -24.19 -5.65 -1.24
C ALA A 109 -24.90 -4.84 -2.33
N GLU A 110 -25.35 -3.63 -2.01
CA GLU A 110 -26.05 -2.71 -2.91
C GLU A 110 -25.12 -1.96 -3.88
N VAL A 111 -23.80 -2.04 -3.69
CA VAL A 111 -22.81 -1.36 -4.55
C VAL A 111 -22.23 -2.35 -5.55
N ALA A 112 -22.28 -2.01 -6.83
CA ALA A 112 -21.74 -2.86 -7.88
C ALA A 112 -20.22 -3.03 -7.77
N LYS A 113 -19.73 -4.23 -8.13
CA LYS A 113 -18.29 -4.51 -8.23
C LYS A 113 -17.62 -3.58 -9.23
N GLY A 114 -16.34 -3.30 -9.03
CA GLY A 114 -15.53 -2.51 -9.94
C GLY A 114 -15.59 -1.02 -9.64
N LEU A 115 -15.93 -0.21 -10.64
CA LEU A 115 -15.77 1.24 -10.56
C LEU A 115 -16.66 1.90 -9.48
N ASP A 116 -17.87 1.44 -9.28
CA ASP A 116 -18.78 2.01 -8.29
C ASP A 116 -18.27 1.77 -6.87
N PHE A 117 -17.76 0.57 -6.59
CA PHE A 117 -17.13 0.29 -5.31
C PHE A 117 -15.82 1.09 -5.14
N ASP A 118 -14.99 1.19 -6.16
CA ASP A 118 -13.76 1.99 -6.10
C ASP A 118 -14.03 3.48 -5.89
N ARG A 119 -15.15 4.02 -6.40
CA ARG A 119 -15.58 5.40 -6.09
C ARG A 119 -15.91 5.59 -4.61
N LYS A 120 -16.60 4.62 -3.98
CA LYS A 120 -16.85 4.65 -2.53
C LYS A 120 -15.55 4.59 -1.73
N LEU A 121 -14.64 3.70 -2.10
CA LEU A 121 -13.31 3.62 -1.49
C LEU A 121 -12.54 4.93 -1.63
N TYR A 122 -12.64 5.58 -2.79
CA TYR A 122 -12.03 6.88 -3.04
C TYR A 122 -12.57 7.97 -2.10
N VAL A 123 -13.88 8.02 -1.87
CA VAL A 123 -14.49 8.96 -0.93
C VAL A 123 -13.94 8.72 0.49
N ALA A 124 -13.99 7.48 0.98
CA ALA A 124 -13.43 7.14 2.30
C ALA A 124 -11.96 7.54 2.44
N ARG A 125 -11.17 7.30 1.40
CA ARG A 125 -9.77 7.71 1.33
C ARG A 125 -9.62 9.22 1.45
N ARG A 126 -10.38 10.00 0.67
CA ARG A 126 -10.28 11.48 0.70
C ARG A 126 -10.68 12.06 2.05
N VAL A 127 -11.72 11.53 2.67
CA VAL A 127 -12.13 11.93 4.03
C VAL A 127 -11.02 11.64 5.03
N PHE A 128 -10.41 10.46 4.95
CA PHE A 128 -9.29 10.08 5.82
C PHE A 128 -8.06 10.99 5.60
N GLU A 129 -7.67 11.24 4.36
CA GLU A 129 -6.52 12.09 4.02
C GLU A 129 -6.71 13.54 4.49
N GLN A 130 -7.95 14.04 4.55
CA GLN A 130 -8.27 15.37 5.07
C GLN A 130 -8.30 15.42 6.61
N SER A 131 -8.41 14.27 7.25
CA SER A 131 -8.55 14.16 8.70
C SER A 131 -7.26 13.73 9.41
N ASN A 132 -6.25 13.29 8.65
CA ASN A 132 -5.00 12.75 9.20
C ASN A 132 -3.81 13.09 8.30
N ASP A 133 -2.88 13.87 8.82
CA ASP A 133 -1.68 14.33 8.09
C ASP A 133 -0.46 13.40 8.30
N ASP A 134 -0.51 12.54 9.32
CA ASP A 134 0.62 11.67 9.70
C ASP A 134 0.65 10.34 8.91
N THR A 135 -0.40 10.04 8.16
CA THR A 135 -0.54 8.78 7.42
C THR A 135 -0.72 9.03 5.93
N TYR A 136 0.05 8.32 5.12
CA TYR A 136 -0.08 8.36 3.67
C TYR A 136 -0.80 7.11 3.14
N VAL A 137 -1.87 7.32 2.37
CA VAL A 137 -2.57 6.23 1.68
C VAL A 137 -1.91 6.00 0.33
N VAL A 138 -1.13 4.95 0.22
CA VAL A 138 -0.41 4.58 -1.01
C VAL A 138 -1.39 4.21 -2.12
N SER A 139 -2.35 3.35 -1.80
CA SER A 139 -3.44 2.95 -2.69
C SER A 139 -4.63 2.43 -1.89
N LEU A 140 -5.84 2.51 -2.45
CA LEU A 140 -7.05 1.90 -1.91
C LEU A 140 -7.99 1.59 -3.07
N SER A 141 -8.12 0.32 -3.41
CA SER A 141 -8.90 -0.13 -4.57
C SER A 141 -9.32 -1.59 -4.42
N SER A 142 -10.38 -1.98 -5.11
CA SER A 142 -10.78 -3.38 -5.28
C SER A 142 -10.05 -4.08 -6.44
N ARG A 143 -9.34 -3.31 -7.27
CA ARG A 143 -8.75 -3.80 -8.52
C ARG A 143 -7.23 -3.74 -8.56
N THR A 144 -6.64 -2.73 -7.99
CA THR A 144 -5.19 -2.46 -8.06
C THR A 144 -4.59 -2.16 -6.71
N ILE A 145 -3.30 -2.43 -6.58
CA ILE A 145 -2.51 -2.14 -5.38
C ILE A 145 -1.12 -1.64 -5.80
N VAL A 146 -0.55 -0.75 -5.00
CA VAL A 146 0.78 -0.20 -5.24
C VAL A 146 1.74 -0.61 -4.13
N TYR A 147 2.88 -1.18 -4.51
CA TYR A 147 4.06 -1.39 -3.67
C TYR A 147 5.15 -0.42 -4.10
N LYS A 148 5.61 0.42 -3.21
CA LYS A 148 6.62 1.45 -3.52
C LYS A 148 7.46 1.85 -2.32
N GLY A 149 8.57 2.54 -2.58
CA GLY A 149 9.43 3.08 -1.53
C GLY A 149 10.73 3.66 -2.07
N MET A 150 11.61 4.07 -1.16
CA MET A 150 12.93 4.62 -1.48
C MET A 150 13.94 3.51 -1.78
N PHE A 151 13.73 2.80 -2.89
CA PHE A 151 14.53 1.65 -3.27
C PHE A 151 15.32 1.87 -4.55
N LEU A 152 16.32 0.98 -4.75
CA LEU A 152 16.79 0.59 -6.07
C LEU A 152 15.85 -0.49 -6.65
N VAL A 153 15.84 -0.64 -7.97
CA VAL A 153 14.93 -1.58 -8.66
C VAL A 153 15.03 -3.01 -8.11
N GLU A 154 16.28 -3.46 -7.89
CA GLU A 154 16.56 -4.79 -7.36
C GLU A 154 16.10 -5.00 -5.92
N GLN A 155 15.95 -3.95 -5.13
CA GLN A 155 15.54 -4.03 -3.72
C GLN A 155 14.03 -4.20 -3.54
N LEU A 156 13.20 -3.72 -4.47
CA LEU A 156 11.76 -3.74 -4.34
C LEU A 156 11.20 -5.13 -3.98
N ARG A 157 11.60 -6.14 -4.75
CA ARG A 157 11.18 -7.53 -4.52
C ARG A 157 11.81 -8.13 -3.27
N LEU A 158 13.03 -7.76 -2.94
CA LEU A 158 13.74 -8.27 -1.76
C LEU A 158 13.16 -7.70 -0.47
N PHE A 159 12.71 -6.45 -0.51
CA PHE A 159 12.11 -5.77 0.63
C PHE A 159 10.67 -6.24 0.90
N PHE A 160 9.81 -6.30 -0.12
CA PHE A 160 8.43 -6.79 0.04
C PHE A 160 8.36 -8.30 -0.19
N ALA A 161 8.20 -9.07 0.89
CA ALA A 161 8.07 -10.53 0.80
C ALA A 161 6.85 -10.97 -0.04
N ASP A 162 5.78 -10.19 -0.05
CA ASP A 162 4.58 -10.43 -0.86
C ASP A 162 4.91 -10.60 -2.34
N LEU A 163 5.86 -9.82 -2.86
CA LEU A 163 6.26 -9.85 -4.28
C LEU A 163 7.12 -11.06 -4.66
N GLN A 164 7.49 -11.90 -3.67
CA GLN A 164 8.21 -13.14 -3.88
C GLN A 164 7.29 -14.37 -3.86
N ASP A 165 6.03 -14.18 -3.43
CA ASP A 165 5.08 -15.28 -3.34
C ASP A 165 4.60 -15.71 -4.73
N LYS A 166 4.70 -17.02 -5.01
CA LYS A 166 4.31 -17.62 -6.30
C LYS A 166 2.80 -17.55 -6.58
N ASP A 167 1.99 -17.35 -5.53
CA ASP A 167 0.54 -17.22 -5.64
C ASP A 167 0.10 -15.78 -5.91
N TYR A 168 1.05 -14.83 -5.94
CA TYR A 168 0.76 -13.47 -6.33
C TYR A 168 0.63 -13.36 -7.86
N GLU A 169 -0.59 -13.38 -8.35
CA GLU A 169 -0.92 -13.33 -9.77
C GLU A 169 -1.38 -11.92 -10.18
N SER A 170 -0.87 -11.43 -11.30
CA SER A 170 -1.30 -10.18 -11.93
C SER A 170 -1.10 -10.25 -13.43
N ALA A 171 -2.14 -9.94 -14.20
CA ALA A 171 -2.05 -9.89 -15.66
C ALA A 171 -1.37 -8.62 -16.18
N ILE A 172 -1.32 -7.57 -15.35
CA ILE A 172 -0.77 -6.25 -15.71
C ILE A 172 0.13 -5.76 -14.57
N ALA A 173 1.26 -5.18 -14.93
CA ALA A 173 2.15 -4.49 -14.02
C ALA A 173 2.58 -3.15 -14.60
N THR A 174 2.42 -2.05 -13.86
CA THR A 174 3.02 -0.76 -14.18
C THR A 174 4.18 -0.50 -13.24
N VAL A 175 5.38 -0.41 -13.79
CA VAL A 175 6.62 -0.25 -13.01
C VAL A 175 7.21 1.13 -13.26
N HIS A 176 7.66 1.78 -12.19
CA HIS A 176 8.38 3.04 -12.25
C HIS A 176 9.63 2.97 -11.39
N SER A 177 10.78 3.38 -11.93
CA SER A 177 12.08 3.29 -11.27
C SER A 177 12.75 4.65 -11.01
N ARG A 178 11.95 5.72 -11.04
CA ARG A 178 12.41 7.09 -10.82
C ARG A 178 11.26 7.94 -10.31
N PHE A 179 11.55 8.96 -9.49
CA PHE A 179 10.54 9.96 -9.13
C PHE A 179 10.83 11.30 -9.80
N SER A 180 9.95 12.30 -9.60
CA SER A 180 10.04 13.60 -10.28
C SER A 180 11.36 14.31 -10.03
N THR A 181 11.91 14.93 -11.08
CA THR A 181 13.06 15.85 -10.99
C THR A 181 12.74 17.05 -10.09
N ASN A 182 13.74 17.52 -9.33
CA ASN A 182 13.65 18.71 -8.45
C ASN A 182 12.79 18.52 -7.18
N THR A 183 12.57 17.30 -6.73
CA THR A 183 11.93 17.01 -5.43
C THR A 183 12.87 16.21 -4.53
N ASN A 184 12.81 16.47 -3.22
CA ASN A 184 13.52 15.63 -2.26
C ASN A 184 12.89 14.23 -2.22
N PRO A 185 13.70 13.15 -2.24
CA PRO A 185 13.21 11.79 -2.12
C PRO A 185 12.44 11.58 -0.82
N SER A 186 11.32 10.88 -0.90
CA SER A 186 10.61 10.35 0.27
C SER A 186 9.82 9.09 -0.12
N TRP A 187 9.42 8.32 0.87
CA TRP A 187 8.62 7.12 0.67
C TRP A 187 7.30 7.41 -0.06
N GLU A 188 6.62 8.52 0.30
CA GLU A 188 5.34 8.92 -0.26
C GLU A 188 5.47 9.40 -1.71
N ARG A 189 6.58 10.06 -2.02
CA ARG A 189 6.82 10.65 -3.35
C ARG A 189 7.33 9.65 -4.38
N ALA A 190 7.73 8.44 -3.98
CA ALA A 190 8.07 7.39 -4.92
C ALA A 190 6.88 7.08 -5.84
N HIS A 191 7.17 6.83 -7.13
CA HIS A 191 6.16 6.43 -8.11
C HIS A 191 5.97 4.91 -8.16
N PRO A 192 4.85 4.39 -8.70
CA PRO A 192 3.77 5.17 -9.30
C PRO A 192 2.93 5.89 -8.24
N ASN A 193 2.55 7.12 -8.56
CA ASN A 193 1.44 7.76 -7.88
C ASN A 193 0.14 7.27 -8.51
N ARG A 194 -0.93 7.44 -7.82
CA ARG A 194 -2.26 7.04 -8.31
C ARG A 194 -2.64 7.83 -9.55
#